data_f9a28f0b38b59f46768c4eadb14a8429
#
_entry.id   f9a28f0b38b59f46768c4eadb14a8429
#
_cell.length_a   1.000
_cell.length_b   1.000
_cell.length_c   1.000
_cell.angle_alpha   90.00
_cell.angle_beta   90.00
_cell.angle_gamma   90.00
#
_symmetry.space_group_name_H-M   'P 1'
#
loop_
_entity.id
_entity.type
_entity.pdbx_description
1 polymer ?
#
loop_
_entity_poly.entity_id
_entity_poly.type
_entity_poly.pdbx_seq_one_letter_code
_entity_poly.pdbx_strand_id
1 'polypeptide(L)'
;MYLKNLSTNNFYLFILFCLLACSKAYSSDEFNYFSFISNLNSFSASFKQGTYKIDGSLFSESSGNLLYKKKAKYILNYKRPNKIKFISDGQFITTYDEDLEQAIIQSYGSKFKENIIDIMTDQALIKEKFSLKHYIKEGDYHIKFLPLKSDIENNIFLLVIRDGKIKEISFVNDFEQSVIMEFENFKKNVRILDSSFKINIPKNFDVIVDK
;
A
#
# COMPACT_ATOMS: atom_id res chain seq x y z
N MET A 1 3.81 -55.08 55.75
CA MET A 1 2.94 -54.38 54.80
C MET A 1 3.34 -52.89 54.86
N TYR A 2 4.25 -52.49 53.94
CA TYR A 2 4.85 -51.14 53.91
C TYR A 2 4.23 -50.35 52.79
N LEU A 3 3.45 -49.35 53.10
CA LEU A 3 3.07 -48.30 52.16
C LEU A 3 4.10 -47.21 52.25
N LYS A 4 4.91 -47.06 51.19
CA LYS A 4 5.91 -46.00 51.03
C LYS A 4 5.22 -44.66 50.81
N ASN A 5 5.46 -43.71 51.69
CA ASN A 5 5.14 -42.28 51.50
C ASN A 5 5.85 -41.74 50.26
N LEU A 6 5.10 -41.50 49.19
CA LEU A 6 5.58 -40.70 48.10
C LEU A 6 5.67 -39.25 48.57
N SER A 7 6.89 -38.74 48.62
CA SER A 7 7.23 -37.39 49.05
C SER A 7 6.43 -36.34 48.29
N THR A 8 5.59 -35.60 48.99
CA THR A 8 4.84 -34.46 48.45
C THR A 8 5.70 -33.42 47.74
N ASN A 9 6.98 -33.35 48.10
CA ASN A 9 7.94 -32.45 47.44
C ASN A 9 8.16 -32.74 45.95
N ASN A 10 8.16 -33.98 45.50
CA ASN A 10 8.35 -34.32 44.09
C ASN A 10 7.12 -33.99 43.25
N PHE A 11 5.93 -33.96 43.85
CA PHE A 11 4.70 -33.59 43.15
C PHE A 11 4.65 -32.08 42.90
N TYR A 12 5.06 -31.25 43.85
CA TYR A 12 5.17 -29.80 43.67
C TYR A 12 6.27 -29.41 42.67
N LEU A 13 7.38 -30.14 42.65
CA LEU A 13 8.47 -29.93 41.69
C LEU A 13 8.01 -30.24 40.26
N PHE A 14 7.20 -31.28 40.07
CA PHE A 14 6.63 -31.63 38.78
C PHE A 14 5.61 -30.61 38.26
N ILE A 15 4.73 -30.09 39.16
CA ILE A 15 3.79 -29.03 38.80
C ILE A 15 4.53 -27.72 38.45
N LEU A 16 5.58 -27.37 39.19
CA LEU A 16 6.38 -26.18 38.92
C LEU A 16 7.11 -26.31 37.56
N PHE A 17 7.58 -27.51 37.21
CA PHE A 17 8.22 -27.77 35.91
C PHE A 17 7.23 -27.71 34.76
N CYS A 18 5.98 -28.16 34.91
CA CYS A 18 4.93 -28.03 33.90
C CYS A 18 4.47 -26.59 33.68
N LEU A 19 4.48 -25.75 34.72
CA LEU A 19 4.14 -24.33 34.62
C LEU A 19 5.22 -23.53 33.87
N LEU A 20 6.49 -23.92 33.94
CA LEU A 20 7.60 -23.32 33.22
C LEU A 20 7.66 -23.77 31.76
N ALA A 21 7.11 -24.92 31.40
CA ALA A 21 7.11 -25.45 30.03
C ALA A 21 5.99 -24.84 29.15
N CYS A 22 5.02 -24.11 29.72
CA CYS A 22 3.90 -23.51 28.98
C CYS A 22 4.09 -22.04 28.60
N SER A 23 5.27 -21.45 28.83
CA SER A 23 5.60 -20.19 28.18
C SER A 23 5.93 -20.45 26.71
N LYS A 24 4.90 -20.70 25.89
CA LYS A 24 5.02 -20.47 24.46
C LYS A 24 5.37 -19.00 24.35
N ALA A 25 6.65 -18.70 24.09
CA ALA A 25 7.03 -17.41 23.57
C ALA A 25 6.23 -17.22 22.27
N TYR A 26 5.14 -16.48 22.35
CA TYR A 26 4.55 -15.86 21.18
C TYR A 26 5.63 -14.87 20.71
N SER A 27 6.55 -15.34 19.89
CA SER A 27 7.25 -14.50 18.96
C SER A 27 6.16 -13.98 18.04
N SER A 28 5.61 -12.82 18.34
CA SER A 28 4.92 -12.06 17.31
C SER A 28 6.02 -11.76 16.30
N ASP A 29 6.01 -12.46 15.16
CA ASP A 29 6.79 -12.05 14.01
C ASP A 29 6.39 -10.60 13.75
N GLU A 30 7.27 -9.69 14.16
CA GLU A 30 7.05 -8.26 14.00
C GLU A 30 6.90 -8.00 12.51
N PHE A 31 5.74 -7.49 12.09
CA PHE A 31 5.45 -7.27 10.68
C PHE A 31 6.53 -6.34 10.09
N ASN A 32 7.27 -6.85 9.13
CA ASN A 32 8.28 -6.09 8.43
C ASN A 32 7.75 -5.62 7.07
N TYR A 33 7.44 -4.33 6.97
CA TYR A 33 6.92 -3.73 5.75
C TYR A 33 7.85 -3.91 4.55
N PHE A 34 9.15 -3.75 4.73
CA PHE A 34 10.12 -3.91 3.64
C PHE A 34 10.18 -5.36 3.14
N SER A 35 10.06 -6.33 4.04
CA SER A 35 9.91 -7.74 3.65
C SER A 35 8.60 -7.97 2.90
N PHE A 36 7.50 -7.35 3.33
CA PHE A 36 6.22 -7.43 2.65
C PHE A 36 6.31 -6.93 1.20
N ILE A 37 6.81 -5.70 0.97
CA ILE A 37 6.91 -5.13 -0.38
C ILE A 37 7.98 -5.82 -1.24
N SER A 38 9.07 -6.35 -0.63
CA SER A 38 10.08 -7.12 -1.38
C SER A 38 9.51 -8.40 -1.98
N ASN A 39 8.51 -8.99 -1.35
CA ASN A 39 7.82 -10.19 -1.82
C ASN A 39 6.59 -9.89 -2.70
N LEU A 40 6.22 -8.61 -2.86
CA LEU A 40 5.10 -8.17 -3.68
C LEU A 40 5.56 -7.89 -5.11
N ASN A 41 5.56 -8.91 -5.97
CA ASN A 41 6.00 -8.76 -7.36
C ASN A 41 4.96 -8.09 -8.26
N SER A 42 3.68 -8.29 -7.96
CA SER A 42 2.56 -7.72 -8.66
C SER A 42 1.31 -7.80 -7.80
N PHE A 43 0.32 -6.98 -8.09
CA PHE A 43 -1.03 -7.15 -7.53
C PHE A 43 -2.09 -6.54 -8.43
N SER A 44 -3.30 -6.94 -8.20
CA SER A 44 -4.51 -6.31 -8.74
C SER A 44 -5.49 -6.03 -7.60
N ALA A 45 -6.18 -4.90 -7.68
CA ALA A 45 -7.24 -4.54 -6.75
C ALA A 45 -8.28 -3.67 -7.44
N SER A 46 -9.50 -3.66 -6.93
CA SER A 46 -10.44 -2.56 -7.11
C SER A 46 -10.26 -1.55 -6.00
N PHE A 47 -10.60 -0.29 -6.23
CA PHE A 47 -10.54 0.73 -5.20
C PHE A 47 -11.77 1.63 -5.20
N LYS A 48 -12.04 2.21 -4.02
CA LYS A 48 -12.90 3.35 -3.79
C LYS A 48 -12.07 4.44 -3.15
N GLN A 49 -12.20 5.65 -3.62
CA GLN A 49 -11.48 6.81 -3.09
C GLN A 49 -12.48 7.86 -2.67
N GLY A 50 -12.41 8.27 -1.41
CA GLY A 50 -13.10 9.44 -0.88
C GLY A 50 -12.12 10.60 -0.71
N THR A 51 -12.53 11.79 -1.10
CA THR A 51 -11.81 13.04 -0.77
C THR A 51 -12.69 13.85 0.16
N TYR A 52 -12.15 14.28 1.30
CA TYR A 52 -12.88 14.96 2.36
C TYR A 52 -12.26 16.34 2.61
N LYS A 53 -13.11 17.33 2.85
CA LYS A 53 -12.68 18.68 3.25
C LYS A 53 -12.14 18.65 4.69
N ILE A 54 -11.53 19.76 5.13
CA ILE A 54 -11.00 19.94 6.49
C ILE A 54 -12.08 19.72 7.56
N ASP A 55 -13.33 20.11 7.27
CA ASP A 55 -14.46 19.90 8.17
C ASP A 55 -14.98 18.47 8.22
N GLY A 56 -14.35 17.55 7.48
CA GLY A 56 -14.72 16.13 7.38
C GLY A 56 -15.87 15.85 6.42
N SER A 57 -16.45 16.86 5.76
CA SER A 57 -17.49 16.64 4.76
C SER A 57 -16.92 16.03 3.49
N LEU A 58 -17.68 15.12 2.86
CA LEU A 58 -17.30 14.51 1.60
C LEU A 58 -17.25 15.57 0.49
N PHE A 59 -16.10 15.67 -0.19
CA PHE A 59 -15.92 16.55 -1.34
C PHE A 59 -16.16 15.82 -2.66
N SER A 60 -15.56 14.62 -2.82
CA SER A 60 -15.74 13.81 -4.02
C SER A 60 -15.50 12.33 -3.75
N GLU A 61 -16.11 11.49 -4.58
CA GLU A 61 -15.86 10.06 -4.61
C GLU A 61 -15.42 9.62 -6.00
N SER A 62 -14.50 8.68 -6.04
CA SER A 62 -14.10 8.02 -7.27
C SER A 62 -13.87 6.53 -7.05
N SER A 63 -13.90 5.76 -8.12
CA SER A 63 -13.65 4.33 -8.03
C SER A 63 -13.01 3.79 -9.30
N GLY A 64 -12.30 2.67 -9.15
CA GLY A 64 -11.59 2.09 -10.27
C GLY A 64 -10.88 0.80 -9.97
N ASN A 65 -9.84 0.53 -10.75
CA ASN A 65 -8.99 -0.63 -10.61
C ASN A 65 -7.51 -0.23 -10.64
N LEU A 66 -6.71 -0.91 -9.83
CA LEU A 66 -5.26 -0.79 -9.81
C LEU A 66 -4.64 -2.11 -10.21
N LEU A 67 -3.74 -2.06 -11.17
CA LEU A 67 -2.87 -3.14 -11.56
C LEU A 67 -1.42 -2.67 -11.38
N TYR A 68 -0.64 -3.43 -10.62
CA TYR A 68 0.76 -3.11 -10.34
C TYR A 68 1.67 -4.28 -10.64
N LYS A 69 2.83 -3.99 -11.17
CA LYS A 69 3.96 -4.91 -11.33
C LYS A 69 5.25 -4.19 -10.98
N LYS A 70 6.18 -4.87 -10.31
CA LYS A 70 7.51 -4.33 -9.97
C LYS A 70 8.17 -3.60 -11.15
N LYS A 71 9.11 -2.71 -10.86
CA LYS A 71 9.79 -1.79 -11.76
C LYS A 71 8.87 -0.68 -12.25
N ALA A 72 8.13 -0.07 -11.31
CA ALA A 72 7.29 1.10 -11.55
C ALA A 72 6.24 0.93 -12.67
N LYS A 73 5.79 -0.31 -12.91
CA LYS A 73 4.75 -0.58 -13.91
C LYS A 73 3.40 -0.64 -13.23
N TYR A 74 2.47 0.21 -13.66
CA TYR A 74 1.11 0.19 -13.10
C TYR A 74 0.07 0.72 -14.09
N ILE A 75 -1.19 0.38 -13.84
CA ILE A 75 -2.36 0.99 -14.44
C ILE A 75 -3.30 1.34 -13.30
N LEU A 76 -3.43 2.64 -13.02
CA LEU A 76 -4.45 3.18 -12.13
C LEU A 76 -5.60 3.67 -13.01
N ASN A 77 -6.69 2.91 -13.06
CA ASN A 77 -7.80 3.14 -13.96
C ASN A 77 -9.04 3.61 -13.18
N TYR A 78 -9.29 4.90 -13.18
CA TYR A 78 -10.52 5.49 -12.68
C TYR A 78 -11.67 5.21 -13.65
N LYS A 79 -12.79 4.75 -13.12
CA LYS A 79 -14.02 4.42 -13.89
C LYS A 79 -15.15 5.38 -13.59
N ARG A 80 -15.11 6.02 -12.42
CA ARG A 80 -16.12 6.98 -11.94
C ARG A 80 -15.44 8.06 -11.10
N PRO A 81 -15.92 9.31 -11.14
CA PRO A 81 -16.91 9.82 -12.08
C PRO A 81 -16.41 9.89 -13.53
N ASN A 82 -15.08 10.18 -13.71
CA ASN A 82 -14.43 10.37 -15.02
C ASN A 82 -13.61 9.13 -15.38
N LYS A 83 -13.45 8.89 -16.68
CA LYS A 83 -12.69 7.74 -17.20
C LYS A 83 -11.25 8.13 -17.50
N ILE A 84 -10.44 8.21 -16.45
CA ILE A 84 -9.03 8.59 -16.56
C ILE A 84 -8.16 7.37 -16.20
N LYS A 85 -7.11 7.13 -16.99
CA LYS A 85 -6.11 6.09 -16.71
C LYS A 85 -4.73 6.72 -16.57
N PHE A 86 -4.03 6.34 -15.53
CA PHE A 86 -2.61 6.59 -15.38
C PHE A 86 -1.89 5.26 -15.66
N ILE A 87 -1.07 5.24 -16.70
CA ILE A 87 -0.39 4.03 -17.16
C ILE A 87 1.11 4.28 -17.12
N SER A 88 1.82 3.49 -16.32
CA SER A 88 3.29 3.52 -16.30
C SER A 88 3.85 2.22 -16.86
N ASP A 89 4.79 2.33 -17.80
CA ASP A 89 5.59 1.20 -18.31
C ASP A 89 6.95 1.08 -17.59
N GLY A 90 7.21 1.98 -16.63
CA GLY A 90 8.45 2.11 -15.86
C GLY A 90 9.45 3.09 -16.47
N GLN A 91 9.19 3.66 -17.66
CA GLN A 91 9.99 4.72 -18.29
C GLN A 91 9.17 6.00 -18.50
N PHE A 92 7.92 5.84 -18.85
CA PHE A 92 6.97 6.93 -19.07
C PHE A 92 5.70 6.70 -18.26
N ILE A 93 5.04 7.80 -17.92
CA ILE A 93 3.68 7.80 -17.40
C ILE A 93 2.79 8.45 -18.44
N THR A 94 1.74 7.75 -18.84
CA THR A 94 0.72 8.28 -19.73
C THR A 94 -0.56 8.53 -18.93
N THR A 95 -0.98 9.79 -18.84
CA THR A 95 -2.33 10.15 -18.42
C THR A 95 -3.22 10.06 -19.65
N TYR A 96 -4.21 9.19 -19.61
CA TYR A 96 -5.12 8.93 -20.72
C TYR A 96 -6.54 9.27 -20.25
N ASP A 97 -7.10 10.32 -20.84
CA ASP A 97 -8.45 10.80 -20.56
C ASP A 97 -9.37 10.46 -21.75
N GLU A 98 -10.31 9.55 -21.51
CA GLU A 98 -11.25 9.13 -22.55
C GLU A 98 -12.32 10.19 -22.83
N ASP A 99 -12.68 10.99 -21.82
CA ASP A 99 -13.76 11.98 -21.95
C ASP A 99 -13.28 13.24 -22.69
N LEU A 100 -11.97 13.57 -22.56
CA LEU A 100 -11.34 14.68 -23.26
C LEU A 100 -10.65 14.27 -24.58
N GLU A 101 -10.61 12.99 -24.91
CA GLU A 101 -9.84 12.42 -26.03
C GLU A 101 -8.38 12.90 -26.02
N GLN A 102 -7.75 12.92 -24.83
CA GLN A 102 -6.40 13.44 -24.63
C GLN A 102 -5.48 12.41 -24.00
N ALA A 103 -4.21 12.41 -24.41
CA ALA A 103 -3.14 11.66 -23.80
C ALA A 103 -1.94 12.55 -23.49
N ILE A 104 -1.48 12.55 -22.24
CA ILE A 104 -0.28 13.29 -21.81
C ILE A 104 0.78 12.26 -21.45
N ILE A 105 1.92 12.30 -22.13
CA ILE A 105 3.05 11.40 -21.92
C ILE A 105 4.17 12.16 -21.25
N GLN A 106 4.61 11.69 -20.08
CA GLN A 106 5.66 12.32 -19.29
C GLN A 106 6.74 11.28 -18.95
N SER A 107 8.00 11.72 -18.84
CA SER A 107 9.08 10.85 -18.37
C SER A 107 8.85 10.46 -16.91
N TYR A 108 9.05 9.18 -16.58
CA TYR A 108 8.96 8.70 -15.21
C TYR A 108 10.02 9.40 -14.33
N GLY A 109 9.59 10.04 -13.25
CA GLY A 109 10.49 10.74 -12.32
C GLY A 109 10.78 12.20 -12.63
N SER A 110 10.35 12.77 -13.77
CA SER A 110 10.70 14.16 -14.14
C SER A 110 9.90 15.24 -13.40
N LYS A 111 8.62 15.02 -13.13
CA LYS A 111 7.75 15.99 -12.44
C LYS A 111 6.68 15.35 -11.57
N PHE A 112 6.43 14.06 -11.72
CA PHE A 112 5.54 13.34 -10.82
C PHE A 112 6.27 13.15 -9.48
N LYS A 113 6.20 14.18 -8.65
CA LYS A 113 6.63 14.06 -7.26
C LYS A 113 5.79 12.96 -6.62
N GLU A 114 6.44 11.81 -6.38
CA GLU A 114 5.98 10.79 -5.46
C GLU A 114 4.52 10.39 -5.66
N ASN A 115 4.25 9.65 -6.75
CA ASN A 115 2.91 9.12 -6.91
C ASN A 115 2.66 8.07 -5.80
N ILE A 116 1.40 7.96 -5.40
CA ILE A 116 0.96 7.09 -4.30
C ILE A 116 1.39 5.63 -4.48
N ILE A 117 1.53 5.16 -5.72
CA ILE A 117 1.95 3.79 -6.03
C ILE A 117 3.42 3.57 -5.66
N ASP A 118 4.29 4.55 -5.95
CA ASP A 118 5.71 4.49 -5.61
C ASP A 118 5.92 4.54 -4.09
N ILE A 119 5.17 5.42 -3.40
CA ILE A 119 5.19 5.48 -1.94
C ILE A 119 4.78 4.14 -1.31
N MET A 120 3.84 3.42 -1.93
CA MET A 120 3.45 2.09 -1.44
C MET A 120 4.43 0.98 -1.81
N THR A 121 5.27 1.12 -2.82
CA THR A 121 5.92 -0.03 -3.44
C THR A 121 7.41 0.13 -3.73
N ASP A 122 7.93 1.36 -3.81
CA ASP A 122 9.36 1.62 -4.06
C ASP A 122 10.15 1.68 -2.76
N GLN A 123 10.85 0.58 -2.47
CA GLN A 123 11.65 0.46 -1.25
C GLN A 123 12.80 1.48 -1.17
N ALA A 124 13.42 1.84 -2.31
CA ALA A 124 14.52 2.80 -2.34
C ALA A 124 14.00 4.21 -2.04
N LEU A 125 12.93 4.62 -2.71
CA LEU A 125 12.24 5.88 -2.47
C LEU A 125 11.81 6.01 -1.00
N ILE A 126 11.17 4.97 -0.45
CA ILE A 126 10.69 4.99 0.93
C ILE A 126 11.85 5.21 1.89
N LYS A 127 12.97 4.47 1.75
CA LYS A 127 14.15 4.62 2.62
C LYS A 127 14.84 5.98 2.49
N GLU A 128 14.81 6.57 1.30
CA GLU A 128 15.42 7.87 1.03
C GLU A 128 14.59 9.02 1.61
N LYS A 129 13.26 8.92 1.53
CA LYS A 129 12.34 10.05 1.76
C LYS A 129 11.61 9.98 3.09
N PHE A 130 11.41 8.78 3.67
CA PHE A 130 10.53 8.58 4.81
C PHE A 130 11.17 7.78 5.93
N SER A 131 10.83 8.12 7.16
CA SER A 131 10.92 7.23 8.31
C SER A 131 9.57 6.53 8.52
N LEU A 132 9.60 5.25 8.87
CA LEU A 132 8.39 4.48 9.10
C LEU A 132 8.13 4.31 10.59
N LYS A 133 6.89 4.59 11.00
CA LYS A 133 6.36 4.17 12.31
C LYS A 133 5.20 3.24 12.07
N HIS A 134 5.10 2.19 12.86
CA HIS A 134 4.00 1.25 12.77
C HIS A 134 3.37 0.99 14.12
N TYR A 135 2.09 0.61 14.10
CA TYR A 135 1.33 0.16 15.25
C TYR A 135 0.23 -0.80 14.79
N ILE A 136 -0.27 -1.60 15.73
CA ILE A 136 -1.39 -2.51 15.48
C ILE A 136 -2.64 -1.89 16.08
N LYS A 137 -3.73 -1.85 15.30
CA LYS A 137 -5.05 -1.45 15.76
C LYS A 137 -6.08 -2.42 15.16
N GLU A 138 -6.91 -3.03 16.03
CA GLU A 138 -7.97 -3.98 15.62
C GLU A 138 -7.46 -5.15 14.76
N GLY A 139 -6.19 -5.57 14.97
CA GLY A 139 -5.54 -6.63 14.21
C GLY A 139 -4.91 -6.19 12.89
N ASP A 140 -5.05 -4.92 12.50
CA ASP A 140 -4.45 -4.35 11.30
C ASP A 140 -3.10 -3.69 11.61
N TYR A 141 -2.16 -3.83 10.69
CA TYR A 141 -0.90 -3.09 10.72
C TYR A 141 -1.09 -1.72 10.08
N HIS A 142 -0.90 -0.68 10.87
CA HIS A 142 -0.92 0.71 10.44
C HIS A 142 0.51 1.20 10.30
N ILE A 143 0.90 1.67 9.13
CA ILE A 143 2.26 2.12 8.83
C ILE A 143 2.19 3.59 8.42
N LYS A 144 2.79 4.46 9.25
CA LYS A 144 2.93 5.89 8.97
C LYS A 144 4.25 6.15 8.27
N PHE A 145 4.18 6.80 7.15
CA PHE A 145 5.33 7.31 6.39
C PHE A 145 5.51 8.78 6.79
N LEU A 146 6.58 9.05 7.52
CA LEU A 146 6.91 10.38 8.00
C LEU A 146 8.05 10.95 7.16
N PRO A 147 7.87 12.08 6.46
CA PRO A 147 8.92 12.70 5.67
C PRO A 147 10.19 12.94 6.48
N LEU A 148 11.36 12.65 5.91
CA LEU A 148 12.67 12.93 6.54
C LEU A 148 13.08 14.39 6.42
N LYS A 149 12.51 15.14 5.46
CA LYS A 149 12.78 16.56 5.21
C LYS A 149 11.49 17.37 5.28
N SER A 150 11.58 18.57 5.80
CA SER A 150 10.44 19.47 5.99
C SER A 150 9.94 20.16 4.72
N ASP A 151 10.68 20.07 3.62
CA ASP A 151 10.29 20.59 2.31
C ASP A 151 9.23 19.71 1.59
N ILE A 152 8.99 18.52 2.14
CA ILE A 152 7.83 17.68 1.81
C ILE A 152 6.72 18.01 2.82
N GLU A 153 6.27 19.27 2.80
CA GLU A 153 5.26 19.75 3.74
C GLU A 153 3.99 18.89 3.65
N ASN A 154 3.58 18.37 4.82
CA ASN A 154 2.31 17.72 5.12
C ASN A 154 2.02 16.35 4.48
N ASN A 155 2.94 15.71 3.77
CA ASN A 155 2.67 14.42 3.13
C ASN A 155 2.93 13.23 4.07
N ILE A 156 2.20 13.19 5.18
CA ILE A 156 2.13 11.96 6.00
C ILE A 156 1.18 10.99 5.29
N PHE A 157 1.71 9.85 4.90
CA PHE A 157 0.90 8.76 4.37
C PHE A 157 0.65 7.73 5.47
N LEU A 158 -0.56 7.23 5.50
CA LEU A 158 -0.93 6.09 6.35
C LEU A 158 -1.34 4.93 5.44
N LEU A 159 -0.68 3.80 5.59
CA LEU A 159 -1.01 2.56 4.91
C LEU A 159 -1.55 1.55 5.92
N VAL A 160 -2.65 0.90 5.58
CA VAL A 160 -3.25 -0.16 6.40
C VAL A 160 -3.11 -1.50 5.68
N ILE A 161 -2.57 -2.49 6.41
CA ILE A 161 -2.41 -3.86 5.93
C ILE A 161 -3.15 -4.82 6.84
N ARG A 162 -4.04 -5.62 6.26
CA ARG A 162 -4.79 -6.70 6.93
C ARG A 162 -4.54 -8.01 6.20
N ASP A 163 -4.22 -9.09 6.93
CA ASP A 163 -3.99 -10.43 6.38
C ASP A 163 -3.01 -10.44 5.20
N GLY A 164 -1.95 -9.62 5.30
CA GLY A 164 -0.96 -9.46 4.26
C GLY A 164 -1.50 -8.88 2.94
N LYS A 165 -2.56 -8.09 2.98
CA LYS A 165 -3.15 -7.36 1.85
C LYS A 165 -3.21 -5.87 2.18
N ILE A 166 -2.91 -5.03 1.20
CA ILE A 166 -3.12 -3.60 1.34
C ILE A 166 -4.64 -3.35 1.37
N LYS A 167 -5.10 -2.69 2.42
CA LYS A 167 -6.52 -2.36 2.64
C LYS A 167 -6.82 -0.92 2.33
N GLU A 168 -5.94 -0.02 2.74
CA GLU A 168 -6.17 1.41 2.64
C GLU A 168 -4.85 2.14 2.50
N ILE A 169 -4.86 3.24 1.79
CA ILE A 169 -3.87 4.30 1.91
C ILE A 169 -4.58 5.63 2.05
N SER A 170 -4.11 6.45 2.99
CA SER A 170 -4.66 7.78 3.22
C SER A 170 -3.56 8.83 3.37
N PHE A 171 -3.84 10.05 2.94
CA PHE A 171 -2.93 11.20 3.00
C PHE A 171 -3.72 12.51 2.91
N VAL A 172 -3.04 13.62 3.17
CA VAL A 172 -3.58 14.97 2.95
C VAL A 172 -2.95 15.53 1.67
N ASN A 173 -3.77 16.02 0.74
CA ASN A 173 -3.29 16.62 -0.50
C ASN A 173 -2.92 18.11 -0.33
N ASP A 174 -2.39 18.74 -1.38
CA ASP A 174 -1.97 20.15 -1.38
C ASP A 174 -3.12 21.15 -1.15
N PHE A 175 -4.37 20.70 -1.23
CA PHE A 175 -5.58 21.48 -0.92
C PHE A 175 -6.07 21.25 0.52
N GLU A 176 -5.24 20.66 1.38
CA GLU A 176 -5.56 20.31 2.77
C GLU A 176 -6.76 19.33 2.90
N GLN A 177 -7.06 18.60 1.84
CA GLN A 177 -8.12 17.61 1.83
C GLN A 177 -7.58 16.23 2.20
N SER A 178 -8.31 15.49 3.04
CA SER A 178 -8.00 14.11 3.33
C SER A 178 -8.44 13.21 2.19
N VAL A 179 -7.51 12.47 1.62
CA VAL A 179 -7.76 11.46 0.59
C VAL A 179 -7.63 10.09 1.23
N ILE A 180 -8.65 9.26 1.09
CA ILE A 180 -8.68 7.88 1.57
C ILE A 180 -8.99 6.97 0.38
N MET A 181 -8.08 6.05 0.07
CA MET A 181 -8.26 5.05 -0.97
C MET A 181 -8.32 3.67 -0.33
N GLU A 182 -9.50 3.05 -0.38
CA GLU A 182 -9.74 1.70 0.12
C GLU A 182 -9.64 0.67 -0.99
N PHE A 183 -8.92 -0.43 -0.73
CA PHE A 183 -8.72 -1.50 -1.70
C PHE A 183 -9.57 -2.72 -1.39
N GLU A 184 -10.28 -3.19 -2.40
CA GLU A 184 -11.08 -4.40 -2.40
C GLU A 184 -10.55 -5.41 -3.42
N ASN A 185 -10.90 -6.68 -3.27
CA ASN A 185 -10.52 -7.75 -4.21
C ASN A 185 -9.00 -7.86 -4.46
N PHE A 186 -8.20 -7.52 -3.44
CA PHE A 186 -6.75 -7.51 -3.54
C PHE A 186 -6.18 -8.91 -3.78
N LYS A 187 -5.46 -9.09 -4.90
CA LYS A 187 -4.82 -10.34 -5.28
C LYS A 187 -3.33 -10.11 -5.47
N LYS A 188 -2.50 -10.78 -4.67
CA LYS A 188 -1.02 -10.70 -4.74
C LYS A 188 -0.47 -11.60 -5.83
N ASN A 189 0.65 -11.17 -6.38
CA ASN A 189 1.50 -11.95 -7.28
C ASN A 189 0.74 -12.55 -8.47
N VAL A 190 -0.20 -11.78 -9.03
CA VAL A 190 -0.94 -12.14 -10.22
C VAL A 190 -0.02 -12.10 -11.45
N ARG A 191 -0.24 -13.03 -12.39
CA ARG A 191 0.51 -13.04 -13.65
C ARG A 191 0.05 -11.87 -14.53
N ILE A 192 0.95 -10.92 -14.81
CA ILE A 192 0.70 -9.75 -15.65
C ILE A 192 1.74 -9.71 -16.77
N LEU A 193 1.28 -9.63 -18.02
CA LEU A 193 2.16 -9.49 -19.17
C LEU A 193 2.65 -8.04 -19.27
N ASP A 194 3.88 -7.83 -19.73
CA ASP A 194 4.43 -6.47 -19.93
C ASP A 194 3.68 -5.70 -21.01
N SER A 195 3.09 -6.39 -21.96
CA SER A 195 2.21 -5.78 -22.97
C SER A 195 0.97 -5.10 -22.39
N SER A 196 0.54 -5.48 -21.17
CA SER A 196 -0.59 -4.84 -20.50
C SER A 196 -0.34 -3.36 -20.18
N PHE A 197 0.93 -2.96 -20.03
CA PHE A 197 1.32 -1.59 -19.70
C PHE A 197 1.62 -0.73 -20.94
N LYS A 198 1.38 -1.26 -22.13
CA LYS A 198 1.48 -0.52 -23.39
C LYS A 198 0.10 0.02 -23.74
N ILE A 199 0.03 1.33 -24.00
CA ILE A 199 -1.20 1.96 -24.47
C ILE A 199 -1.18 2.13 -25.98
N ASN A 200 -2.28 1.83 -26.64
CA ASN A 200 -2.51 2.21 -28.01
C ASN A 200 -3.42 3.43 -28.02
N ILE A 201 -2.85 4.60 -28.32
CA ILE A 201 -3.58 5.87 -28.34
C ILE A 201 -4.30 5.98 -29.69
N PRO A 202 -5.62 6.18 -29.72
CA PRO A 202 -6.36 6.38 -30.97
C PRO A 202 -5.88 7.62 -31.70
N LYS A 203 -6.02 7.63 -33.06
CA LYS A 203 -5.54 8.73 -33.90
C LYS A 203 -6.27 10.06 -33.71
N ASN A 204 -7.45 10.03 -33.18
CA ASN A 204 -8.28 11.21 -32.87
C ASN A 204 -7.92 11.88 -31.55
N PHE A 205 -7.04 11.27 -30.74
CA PHE A 205 -6.60 11.84 -29.49
C PHE A 205 -5.59 12.97 -29.69
N ASP A 206 -5.74 14.03 -28.88
CA ASP A 206 -4.68 15.02 -28.71
C ASP A 206 -3.55 14.43 -27.85
N VAL A 207 -2.32 14.43 -28.38
CA VAL A 207 -1.17 13.82 -27.72
C VAL A 207 -0.16 14.89 -27.34
N ILE A 208 -0.02 15.11 -26.02
CA ILE A 208 0.96 16.02 -25.44
C ILE A 208 2.15 15.20 -24.91
N VAL A 209 3.36 15.54 -25.33
CA VAL A 209 4.60 14.93 -24.83
C VAL A 209 5.35 15.97 -24.01
N ASP A 210 5.40 15.79 -22.71
CA ASP A 210 6.18 16.63 -21.77
C ASP A 210 7.53 15.93 -21.53
N LYS A 211 8.63 16.57 -22.02
CA LYS A 211 10.00 16.02 -21.99
C LYS A 211 10.79 16.48 -20.77
#